data_15b473e5fd65880dd2f54548057fe103
#
_entry.id   15b473e5fd65880dd2f54548057fe103
#
_cell.length_a   1.000
_cell.length_b   1.000
_cell.length_c   1.000
_cell.angle_alpha   90.00
_cell.angle_beta   90.00
_cell.angle_gamma   90.00
#
_symmetry.space_group_name_H-M   'P 1'
#
loop_
_entity.id
_entity.type
_entity.pdbx_description
1 polymer ?
#
loop_
_entity_poly.entity_id
_entity_poly.type
_entity_poly.pdbx_seq_one_letter_code
_entity_poly.pdbx_strand_id
1 'polypeptide(L)'
;QDVQSQKGKLQSGANAQIKVRNLDNTEGVVYAAEQLQLNATGELNNSKGVVAAEQLADITASTVKNDAGQIRSQQDQLKLNVENELSNLAGEISANKAIELTANTLSNQNGKVIAGTSLHATTQQIDNTTGTIYAKDQLNLNVADQLNNQSGTIAANQQVQIQAKNLNNNAGKIRSEQNLLDLNVQQTLDNQAGEIFAGTNAKVNTTTLNNQQGTIYAKNQIDLTAGQLNNQQGQVYSADSATVTVKGD
;
A
#
# COMPACT_ATOMS: atom_id res chain seq x y z
N GLN A 1 -23.04 -20.58 4.12
CA GLN A 1 -23.52 -20.84 2.76
C GLN A 1 -22.72 -20.01 1.77
N ASP A 2 -22.61 -20.47 0.53
CA ASP A 2 -21.96 -19.75 -0.55
C ASP A 2 -23.00 -18.92 -1.30
N VAL A 3 -22.58 -17.75 -1.78
CA VAL A 3 -23.39 -16.88 -2.64
C VAL A 3 -22.69 -16.71 -3.98
N GLN A 4 -23.42 -17.00 -5.04
CA GLN A 4 -23.00 -16.83 -6.43
C GLN A 4 -23.74 -15.61 -6.99
N SER A 5 -22.99 -14.53 -7.27
CA SER A 5 -23.52 -13.26 -7.78
C SER A 5 -22.79 -12.79 -9.05
N GLN A 6 -22.23 -13.76 -9.80
CA GLN A 6 -21.50 -13.44 -11.04
C GLN A 6 -22.43 -12.69 -12.00
N LYS A 7 -21.96 -11.54 -12.50
CA LYS A 7 -22.74 -10.61 -13.35
C LYS A 7 -24.07 -10.17 -12.74
N GLY A 8 -24.30 -10.52 -11.47
CA GLY A 8 -25.50 -10.17 -10.71
C GLY A 8 -25.33 -8.86 -9.93
N LYS A 9 -26.37 -8.50 -9.18
CA LYS A 9 -26.36 -7.33 -8.32
C LYS A 9 -26.94 -7.67 -6.95
N LEU A 10 -26.17 -7.37 -5.91
CA LEU A 10 -26.60 -7.37 -4.52
C LEU A 10 -26.58 -5.90 -4.06
N GLN A 11 -27.75 -5.28 -3.99
CA GLN A 11 -27.84 -3.83 -3.73
C GLN A 11 -28.79 -3.53 -2.59
N SER A 12 -28.41 -2.56 -1.76
CA SER A 12 -29.26 -1.99 -0.72
C SER A 12 -29.37 -0.47 -0.91
N GLY A 13 -30.56 0.08 -0.75
CA GLY A 13 -30.82 1.52 -0.70
C GLY A 13 -30.47 2.17 0.65
N ALA A 14 -29.93 1.40 1.61
CA ALA A 14 -29.46 1.83 2.91
C ALA A 14 -28.24 0.99 3.29
N ASN A 15 -28.14 0.55 4.56
CA ASN A 15 -27.07 -0.35 4.99
C ASN A 15 -27.22 -1.75 4.38
N ALA A 16 -26.11 -2.41 4.11
CA ALA A 16 -26.08 -3.82 3.73
C ALA A 16 -25.23 -4.62 4.71
N GLN A 17 -25.73 -5.76 5.15
CA GLN A 17 -24.99 -6.74 5.92
C GLN A 17 -24.99 -8.09 5.19
N ILE A 18 -23.82 -8.55 4.80
CA ILE A 18 -23.62 -9.80 4.07
C ILE A 18 -22.74 -10.70 4.93
N LYS A 19 -23.26 -11.89 5.30
CA LYS A 19 -22.52 -12.91 6.04
C LYS A 19 -22.58 -14.22 5.28
N VAL A 20 -21.47 -14.66 4.75
CA VAL A 20 -21.39 -15.84 3.88
C VAL A 20 -20.15 -16.66 4.19
N ARG A 21 -20.06 -17.87 3.66
CA ARG A 21 -18.79 -18.59 3.61
C ARG A 21 -17.95 -18.06 2.46
N ASN A 22 -18.47 -18.15 1.24
CA ASN A 22 -17.82 -17.59 0.06
C ASN A 22 -18.79 -16.69 -0.70
N LEU A 23 -18.28 -15.61 -1.30
CA LEU A 23 -19.00 -14.74 -2.21
C LEU A 23 -18.26 -14.66 -3.54
N ASP A 24 -18.88 -15.15 -4.60
CA ASP A 24 -18.40 -14.95 -5.96
C ASP A 24 -19.18 -13.79 -6.61
N ASN A 25 -18.52 -12.63 -6.70
CA ASN A 25 -19.03 -11.41 -7.32
C ASN A 25 -18.29 -11.11 -8.64
N THR A 26 -17.79 -12.16 -9.33
CA THR A 26 -17.10 -11.97 -10.62
C THR A 26 -17.96 -11.21 -11.62
N GLU A 27 -17.46 -10.08 -12.14
CA GLU A 27 -18.19 -9.17 -13.04
C GLU A 27 -19.52 -8.64 -12.46
N GLY A 28 -19.79 -8.88 -11.16
CA GLY A 28 -21.01 -8.49 -10.47
C GLY A 28 -20.87 -7.18 -9.70
N VAL A 29 -21.94 -6.79 -9.01
CA VAL A 29 -21.98 -5.57 -8.19
C VAL A 29 -22.56 -5.89 -6.81
N VAL A 30 -21.81 -5.57 -5.78
CA VAL A 30 -22.26 -5.47 -4.39
C VAL A 30 -22.24 -4.00 -4.01
N TYR A 31 -23.37 -3.44 -3.62
CA TYR A 31 -23.47 -2.01 -3.30
C TYR A 31 -24.38 -1.73 -2.11
N ALA A 32 -23.97 -0.82 -1.25
CA ALA A 32 -24.79 -0.25 -0.19
C ALA A 32 -24.83 1.28 -0.31
N ALA A 33 -26.02 1.86 -0.31
CA ALA A 33 -26.19 3.31 -0.37
C ALA A 33 -25.80 4.04 0.93
N GLU A 34 -25.50 3.30 1.98
CA GLU A 34 -24.92 3.82 3.23
C GLU A 34 -23.69 2.97 3.58
N GLN A 35 -23.81 2.08 4.54
CA GLN A 35 -22.69 1.27 5.04
C GLN A 35 -22.78 -0.17 4.50
N LEU A 36 -21.66 -0.74 4.13
CA LEU A 36 -21.51 -2.15 3.79
C LEU A 36 -20.71 -2.85 4.88
N GLN A 37 -21.31 -3.85 5.50
CA GLN A 37 -20.60 -4.83 6.31
C GLN A 37 -20.62 -6.18 5.58
N LEU A 38 -19.48 -6.60 5.07
CA LEU A 38 -19.32 -7.87 4.36
C LEU A 38 -18.37 -8.78 5.14
N ASN A 39 -18.86 -9.95 5.53
CA ASN A 39 -18.06 -10.98 6.17
C ASN A 39 -18.12 -12.27 5.37
N ALA A 40 -17.03 -12.63 4.70
CA ALA A 40 -16.82 -13.90 4.01
C ALA A 40 -15.83 -14.74 4.81
N THR A 41 -16.29 -15.77 5.52
CA THR A 41 -15.37 -16.61 6.31
C THR A 41 -14.39 -17.42 5.45
N GLY A 42 -14.61 -17.48 4.14
CA GLY A 42 -13.73 -18.02 3.12
C GLY A 42 -13.32 -16.94 2.10
N GLU A 43 -13.58 -17.19 0.82
CA GLU A 43 -13.16 -16.31 -0.27
C GLU A 43 -14.23 -15.25 -0.61
N LEU A 44 -13.78 -14.02 -0.81
CA LEU A 44 -14.46 -12.97 -1.58
C LEU A 44 -13.79 -12.87 -2.95
N ASN A 45 -14.43 -13.39 -4.00
CA ASN A 45 -13.97 -13.20 -5.37
C ASN A 45 -14.72 -12.01 -6.00
N ASN A 46 -14.01 -10.90 -6.19
CA ASN A 46 -14.50 -9.69 -6.84
C ASN A 46 -13.76 -9.42 -8.17
N SER A 47 -13.30 -10.47 -8.85
CA SER A 47 -12.57 -10.31 -10.12
C SER A 47 -13.45 -9.60 -11.16
N LYS A 48 -12.97 -8.46 -11.68
CA LYS A 48 -13.70 -7.57 -12.60
C LYS A 48 -15.05 -7.06 -12.05
N GLY A 49 -15.36 -7.31 -10.78
CA GLY A 49 -16.57 -6.89 -10.12
C GLY A 49 -16.41 -5.56 -9.37
N VAL A 50 -17.48 -5.14 -8.74
CA VAL A 50 -17.51 -3.95 -7.88
C VAL A 50 -18.09 -4.32 -6.52
N VAL A 51 -17.35 -3.99 -5.47
CA VAL A 51 -17.83 -3.98 -4.08
C VAL A 51 -17.72 -2.55 -3.58
N ALA A 52 -18.84 -1.91 -3.28
CA ALA A 52 -18.84 -0.50 -2.92
C ALA A 52 -19.85 -0.16 -1.82
N ALA A 53 -19.49 0.85 -1.02
CA ALA A 53 -20.42 1.55 -0.14
C ALA A 53 -20.34 3.06 -0.43
N GLU A 54 -21.45 3.77 -0.22
CA GLU A 54 -21.43 5.23 -0.28
C GLU A 54 -20.68 5.80 0.92
N GLN A 55 -20.86 5.22 2.11
CA GLN A 55 -20.17 5.59 3.34
C GLN A 55 -19.12 4.52 3.70
N LEU A 56 -19.16 3.99 4.92
CA LEU A 56 -18.21 2.99 5.40
C LEU A 56 -18.35 1.66 4.64
N ALA A 57 -17.25 1.17 4.10
CA ALA A 57 -17.13 -0.22 3.69
C ALA A 57 -16.25 -0.98 4.71
N ASP A 58 -16.81 -1.97 5.38
CA ASP A 58 -16.13 -2.85 6.34
C ASP A 58 -16.19 -4.28 5.81
N ILE A 59 -15.05 -4.76 5.34
CA ILE A 59 -14.93 -6.05 4.65
C ILE A 59 -13.95 -6.93 5.40
N THR A 60 -14.42 -8.10 5.78
CA THR A 60 -13.59 -9.15 6.37
C THR A 60 -13.70 -10.42 5.52
N ALA A 61 -12.57 -11.02 5.17
CA ALA A 61 -12.52 -12.28 4.43
C ALA A 61 -11.28 -13.10 4.79
N SER A 62 -11.32 -14.41 4.54
CA SER A 62 -10.10 -15.21 4.64
C SER A 62 -9.17 -14.92 3.46
N THR A 63 -9.73 -14.79 2.25
CA THR A 63 -8.99 -14.42 1.03
C THR A 63 -9.85 -13.47 0.20
N VAL A 64 -9.20 -12.48 -0.43
CA VAL A 64 -9.87 -11.55 -1.36
C VAL A 64 -9.17 -11.59 -2.71
N LYS A 65 -9.94 -11.80 -3.78
CA LYS A 65 -9.52 -11.61 -5.17
C LYS A 65 -10.22 -10.38 -5.74
N ASN A 66 -9.48 -9.31 -5.97
CA ASN A 66 -9.98 -8.07 -6.58
C ASN A 66 -9.29 -7.80 -7.93
N ASP A 67 -8.94 -8.85 -8.66
CA ASP A 67 -8.19 -8.75 -9.91
C ASP A 67 -9.00 -8.04 -10.99
N ALA A 68 -8.48 -6.90 -11.49
CA ALA A 68 -9.19 -5.98 -12.37
C ALA A 68 -10.56 -5.51 -11.81
N GLY A 69 -10.83 -5.74 -10.52
CA GLY A 69 -12.05 -5.35 -9.81
C GLY A 69 -11.91 -4.02 -9.07
N GLN A 70 -12.98 -3.60 -8.43
CA GLN A 70 -13.02 -2.39 -7.61
C GLN A 70 -13.61 -2.67 -6.23
N ILE A 71 -12.88 -2.27 -5.18
CA ILE A 71 -13.38 -2.23 -3.81
C ILE A 71 -13.29 -0.77 -3.35
N ARG A 72 -14.42 -0.16 -2.98
CA ARG A 72 -14.40 1.28 -2.66
C ARG A 72 -15.38 1.73 -1.59
N SER A 73 -14.98 2.77 -0.86
CA SER A 73 -15.85 3.62 -0.06
C SER A 73 -15.88 5.02 -0.69
N GLN A 74 -17.06 5.49 -1.12
CA GLN A 74 -17.16 6.68 -1.97
C GLN A 74 -17.05 7.99 -1.19
N GLN A 75 -17.48 8.03 0.08
CA GLN A 75 -17.49 9.25 0.90
C GLN A 75 -16.77 9.11 2.24
N ASP A 76 -16.45 7.89 2.66
CA ASP A 76 -15.88 7.65 3.97
C ASP A 76 -14.67 6.70 3.90
N GLN A 77 -14.42 5.96 4.97
CA GLN A 77 -13.28 5.05 5.11
C GLN A 77 -13.59 3.65 4.59
N LEU A 78 -12.55 2.95 4.21
CA LEU A 78 -12.55 1.53 3.89
C LEU A 78 -11.77 0.77 4.95
N LYS A 79 -12.38 -0.23 5.56
CA LYS A 79 -11.71 -1.23 6.39
C LYS A 79 -11.67 -2.55 5.63
N LEU A 80 -10.50 -3.08 5.44
CA LEU A 80 -10.27 -4.33 4.72
C LEU A 80 -9.39 -5.25 5.55
N ASN A 81 -10.00 -6.25 6.17
CA ASN A 81 -9.31 -7.22 7.01
C ASN A 81 -9.31 -8.58 6.31
N VAL A 82 -8.16 -8.99 5.82
CA VAL A 82 -7.96 -10.24 5.08
C VAL A 82 -6.98 -11.11 5.85
N GLU A 83 -7.40 -12.31 6.20
CA GLU A 83 -6.58 -13.23 7.00
C GLU A 83 -5.32 -13.67 6.24
N ASN A 84 -5.48 -14.04 4.97
CA ASN A 84 -4.41 -14.61 4.15
C ASN A 84 -3.99 -13.66 3.03
N GLU A 85 -4.50 -13.88 1.82
CA GLU A 85 -4.08 -13.14 0.63
C GLU A 85 -5.14 -12.13 0.18
N LEU A 86 -4.70 -10.91 -0.09
CA LEU A 86 -5.42 -9.90 -0.82
C LEU A 86 -4.75 -9.72 -2.19
N SER A 87 -5.37 -10.27 -3.23
CA SER A 87 -4.99 -10.05 -4.61
C SER A 87 -5.71 -8.81 -5.18
N ASN A 88 -4.95 -7.84 -5.69
CA ASN A 88 -5.43 -6.62 -6.33
C ASN A 88 -4.70 -6.40 -7.67
N LEU A 89 -4.49 -7.48 -8.43
CA LEU A 89 -3.77 -7.44 -9.71
C LEU A 89 -4.53 -6.59 -10.73
N ALA A 90 -3.95 -5.47 -11.15
CA ALA A 90 -4.60 -4.49 -12.03
C ALA A 90 -5.97 -4.00 -11.49
N GLY A 91 -6.28 -4.24 -10.23
CA GLY A 91 -7.51 -3.82 -9.56
C GLY A 91 -7.37 -2.46 -8.86
N GLU A 92 -8.46 -1.98 -8.31
CA GLU A 92 -8.49 -0.73 -7.55
C GLU A 92 -9.13 -0.94 -6.16
N ILE A 93 -8.43 -0.49 -5.13
CA ILE A 93 -8.93 -0.36 -3.76
C ILE A 93 -8.88 1.12 -3.41
N SER A 94 -10.02 1.74 -3.13
CA SER A 94 -10.06 3.19 -2.90
C SER A 94 -11.03 3.60 -1.80
N ALA A 95 -10.69 4.69 -1.11
CA ALA A 95 -11.57 5.36 -0.16
C ALA A 95 -11.43 6.88 -0.27
N ASN A 96 -12.53 7.61 -0.10
CA ASN A 96 -12.49 9.08 -0.07
C ASN A 96 -11.83 9.63 1.20
N LYS A 97 -11.85 8.85 2.29
CA LYS A 97 -11.10 9.15 3.50
C LYS A 97 -9.99 8.12 3.73
N ALA A 98 -9.98 7.48 4.88
CA ALA A 98 -8.92 6.56 5.26
C ALA A 98 -9.09 5.14 4.70
N ILE A 99 -7.98 4.47 4.49
CA ILE A 99 -7.94 3.02 4.30
C ILE A 99 -7.19 2.40 5.47
N GLU A 100 -7.83 1.44 6.14
CA GLU A 100 -7.22 0.52 7.09
C GLU A 100 -7.18 -0.87 6.45
N LEU A 101 -5.99 -1.38 6.20
CA LEU A 101 -5.77 -2.64 5.51
C LEU A 101 -4.93 -3.58 6.37
N THR A 102 -5.43 -4.78 6.58
CA THR A 102 -4.65 -5.87 7.18
C THR A 102 -4.72 -7.08 6.27
N ALA A 103 -3.57 -7.67 5.95
CA ALA A 103 -3.49 -8.91 5.18
C ALA A 103 -2.19 -9.65 5.51
N ASN A 104 -2.14 -10.96 5.33
CA ASN A 104 -0.85 -11.64 5.36
C ASN A 104 -0.03 -11.23 4.11
N THR A 105 -0.62 -11.28 2.93
CA THR A 105 0.02 -10.84 1.68
C THR A 105 -0.89 -9.87 0.92
N LEU A 106 -0.32 -8.76 0.45
CA LEU A 106 -0.95 -7.85 -0.51
C LEU A 106 -0.23 -7.95 -1.86
N SER A 107 -0.90 -8.47 -2.88
CA SER A 107 -0.45 -8.50 -4.27
C SER A 107 -1.09 -7.33 -5.03
N ASN A 108 -0.37 -6.21 -5.21
CA ASN A 108 -0.86 -4.98 -5.88
C ASN A 108 -0.15 -4.73 -7.23
N GLN A 109 0.26 -5.78 -7.94
CA GLN A 109 0.95 -5.64 -9.22
C GLN A 109 0.05 -4.97 -10.26
N ASN A 110 0.53 -3.89 -10.88
CA ASN A 110 -0.23 -3.02 -11.78
C ASN A 110 -1.53 -2.46 -11.15
N GLY A 111 -1.80 -2.72 -9.88
CA GLY A 111 -3.00 -2.30 -9.17
C GLY A 111 -2.85 -0.94 -8.50
N LYS A 112 -3.93 -0.49 -7.88
CA LYS A 112 -3.98 0.78 -7.16
C LYS A 112 -4.62 0.62 -5.79
N VAL A 113 -3.97 1.20 -4.76
CA VAL A 113 -4.53 1.40 -3.43
C VAL A 113 -4.46 2.90 -3.13
N ILE A 114 -5.62 3.57 -3.05
CA ILE A 114 -5.68 5.03 -3.01
C ILE A 114 -6.57 5.51 -1.86
N ALA A 115 -5.99 6.23 -0.90
CA ALA A 115 -6.72 6.85 0.20
C ALA A 115 -6.81 8.38 0.03
N GLY A 116 -8.01 8.92 0.21
CA GLY A 116 -8.27 10.36 0.15
C GLY A 116 -7.76 11.14 1.37
N THR A 117 -7.40 10.46 2.45
CA THR A 117 -6.67 11.03 3.60
C THR A 117 -5.50 10.13 3.98
N SER A 118 -5.67 9.20 4.89
CA SER A 118 -4.59 8.34 5.39
C SER A 118 -4.74 6.89 4.94
N LEU A 119 -3.60 6.24 4.73
CA LEU A 119 -3.52 4.81 4.49
C LEU A 119 -2.65 4.18 5.58
N HIS A 120 -3.21 3.21 6.27
CA HIS A 120 -2.48 2.34 7.18
C HIS A 120 -2.59 0.89 6.71
N ALA A 121 -1.46 0.26 6.42
CA ALA A 121 -1.42 -1.15 6.04
C ALA A 121 -0.49 -1.93 6.96
N THR A 122 -0.97 -3.08 7.44
CA THR A 122 -0.19 -4.04 8.22
C THR A 122 -0.19 -5.39 7.51
N THR A 123 0.98 -5.86 7.10
CA THR A 123 1.13 -7.09 6.31
C THR A 123 2.42 -7.83 6.65
N GLN A 124 2.51 -9.11 6.25
CA GLN A 124 3.81 -9.80 6.18
C GLN A 124 4.56 -9.43 4.91
N GLN A 125 3.86 -9.37 3.77
CA GLN A 125 4.46 -9.06 2.48
C GLN A 125 3.57 -8.13 1.65
N ILE A 126 4.21 -7.24 0.89
CA ILE A 126 3.57 -6.42 -0.15
C ILE A 126 4.35 -6.58 -1.45
N ASP A 127 3.64 -6.92 -2.52
CA ASP A 127 4.15 -6.80 -3.88
C ASP A 127 3.42 -5.68 -4.63
N ASN A 128 4.09 -4.53 -4.76
CA ASN A 128 3.62 -3.35 -5.49
C ASN A 128 4.37 -3.16 -6.81
N THR A 129 4.83 -4.26 -7.43
CA THR A 129 5.54 -4.17 -8.73
C THR A 129 4.67 -3.45 -9.76
N THR A 130 5.19 -2.34 -10.32
CA THR A 130 4.46 -1.48 -11.28
C THR A 130 3.12 -0.93 -10.77
N GLY A 131 2.78 -1.18 -9.51
CA GLY A 131 1.56 -0.72 -8.86
C GLY A 131 1.68 0.66 -8.22
N THR A 132 0.58 1.15 -7.67
CA THR A 132 0.52 2.42 -6.96
C THR A 132 -0.12 2.25 -5.58
N ILE A 133 0.55 2.71 -4.54
CA ILE A 133 0.01 2.88 -3.19
C ILE A 133 0.12 4.36 -2.86
N TYR A 134 -1.01 5.02 -2.64
CA TYR A 134 -1.05 6.46 -2.44
C TYR A 134 -2.00 6.86 -1.30
N ALA A 135 -1.58 7.84 -0.51
CA ALA A 135 -2.43 8.54 0.44
C ALA A 135 -2.31 10.06 0.27
N LYS A 136 -3.42 10.78 0.35
CA LYS A 136 -3.38 12.22 0.23
C LYS A 136 -2.64 12.88 1.40
N ASP A 137 -2.82 12.38 2.61
CA ASP A 137 -2.17 12.97 3.79
C ASP A 137 -1.03 12.09 4.29
N GLN A 138 -1.32 10.97 4.93
CA GLN A 138 -0.32 10.14 5.59
C GLN A 138 -0.37 8.69 5.07
N LEU A 139 0.78 8.15 4.79
CA LEU A 139 0.93 6.75 4.41
C LEU A 139 1.82 6.05 5.43
N ASN A 140 1.30 4.99 6.02
CA ASN A 140 2.02 4.16 6.98
C ASN A 140 1.94 2.69 6.54
N LEU A 141 3.08 2.12 6.17
CA LEU A 141 3.21 0.71 5.83
C LEU A 141 4.04 -0.01 6.89
N ASN A 142 3.43 -0.99 7.55
CA ASN A 142 4.10 -1.90 8.47
C ASN A 142 4.16 -3.30 7.84
N VAL A 143 5.31 -3.63 7.26
CA VAL A 143 5.54 -4.87 6.52
C VAL A 143 6.56 -5.73 7.26
N ALA A 144 6.10 -6.83 7.82
CA ALA A 144 6.98 -7.60 8.72
C ALA A 144 8.16 -8.29 8.01
N ASP A 145 8.03 -8.61 6.71
CA ASP A 145 9.08 -9.28 5.94
C ASP A 145 9.49 -8.48 4.70
N GLN A 146 8.78 -8.59 3.59
CA GLN A 146 9.23 -8.03 2.31
C GLN A 146 8.24 -7.01 1.72
N LEU A 147 8.75 -5.82 1.41
CA LEU A 147 8.08 -4.83 0.56
C LEU A 147 8.79 -4.76 -0.79
N ASN A 148 8.10 -5.21 -1.84
CA ASN A 148 8.57 -5.08 -3.21
C ASN A 148 7.85 -3.92 -3.90
N ASN A 149 8.59 -2.85 -4.23
CA ASN A 149 8.13 -1.67 -4.98
C ASN A 149 8.89 -1.52 -6.30
N GLN A 150 9.31 -2.63 -6.90
CA GLN A 150 10.05 -2.58 -8.17
C GLN A 150 9.23 -1.87 -9.26
N SER A 151 9.75 -0.81 -9.83
CA SER A 151 9.07 0.03 -10.83
C SER A 151 7.71 0.57 -10.38
N GLY A 152 7.34 0.40 -9.11
CA GLY A 152 6.10 0.86 -8.51
C GLY A 152 6.20 2.26 -7.90
N THR A 153 5.09 2.77 -7.40
CA THR A 153 5.02 4.06 -6.72
C THR A 153 4.37 3.89 -5.35
N ILE A 154 5.04 4.38 -4.32
CA ILE A 154 4.53 4.56 -2.97
C ILE A 154 4.64 6.03 -2.64
N ALA A 155 3.54 6.73 -2.41
CA ALA A 155 3.59 8.17 -2.18
C ALA A 155 2.51 8.68 -1.23
N ALA A 156 2.83 9.80 -0.56
CA ALA A 156 1.86 10.62 0.14
C ALA A 156 2.17 12.11 -0.06
N ASN A 157 1.14 12.97 0.04
CA ASN A 157 1.42 14.41 -0.02
C ASN A 157 2.09 14.92 1.24
N GLN A 158 1.73 14.40 2.43
CA GLN A 158 2.29 14.92 3.68
C GLN A 158 3.42 14.02 4.21
N GLN A 159 3.12 12.82 4.64
CA GLN A 159 4.10 11.98 5.31
C GLN A 159 4.08 10.54 4.79
N VAL A 160 5.26 9.99 4.58
CA VAL A 160 5.46 8.55 4.33
C VAL A 160 6.27 7.95 5.46
N GLN A 161 5.73 6.91 6.07
CA GLN A 161 6.44 6.07 7.03
C GLN A 161 6.38 4.62 6.58
N ILE A 162 7.53 3.98 6.47
CA ILE A 162 7.64 2.58 6.07
C ILE A 162 8.53 1.84 7.06
N GLN A 163 8.01 0.76 7.60
CA GLN A 163 8.77 -0.23 8.35
C GLN A 163 8.74 -1.54 7.57
N ALA A 164 9.90 -2.10 7.29
CA ALA A 164 10.02 -3.38 6.59
C ALA A 164 11.28 -4.12 7.04
N LYS A 165 11.31 -5.45 6.88
CA LYS A 165 12.56 -6.18 7.04
C LYS A 165 13.44 -6.00 5.81
N ASN A 166 12.88 -6.16 4.62
CA ASN A 166 13.52 -5.89 3.35
C ASN A 166 12.64 -5.00 2.48
N LEU A 167 13.25 -4.06 1.78
CA LEU A 167 12.58 -3.15 0.85
C LEU A 167 13.32 -3.14 -0.49
N ASN A 168 12.63 -3.61 -1.55
CA ASN A 168 13.09 -3.47 -2.92
C ASN A 168 12.37 -2.27 -3.57
N ASN A 169 13.11 -1.20 -3.85
CA ASN A 169 12.67 -0.02 -4.60
C ASN A 169 13.42 0.11 -5.94
N ASN A 170 13.86 -1.01 -6.53
CA ASN A 170 14.60 -0.99 -7.80
C ASN A 170 13.75 -0.32 -8.90
N ALA A 171 14.27 0.75 -9.52
CA ALA A 171 13.56 1.59 -10.48
C ALA A 171 12.19 2.12 -9.98
N GLY A 172 11.86 1.96 -8.71
CA GLY A 172 10.63 2.41 -8.07
C GLY A 172 10.72 3.82 -7.50
N LYS A 173 9.61 4.33 -6.99
CA LYS A 173 9.50 5.66 -6.39
C LYS A 173 8.86 5.57 -5.01
N ILE A 174 9.52 6.19 -4.03
CA ILE A 174 8.97 6.39 -2.68
C ILE A 174 9.04 7.89 -2.39
N ARG A 175 7.89 8.54 -2.20
CA ARG A 175 7.82 10.00 -2.14
C ARG A 175 6.92 10.51 -1.04
N SER A 176 7.44 11.41 -0.21
CA SER A 176 6.67 12.31 0.63
C SER A 176 6.76 13.71 0.03
N GLU A 177 5.68 14.20 -0.59
CA GLU A 177 5.78 15.39 -1.47
C GLU A 177 6.04 16.69 -0.69
N GLN A 178 5.49 16.83 0.51
CA GLN A 178 5.53 18.08 1.25
C GLN A 178 6.20 17.99 2.63
N ASN A 179 6.37 16.77 3.18
CA ASN A 179 6.79 16.63 4.56
C ASN A 179 7.82 15.48 4.75
N LEU A 180 7.83 14.87 5.93
CA LEU A 180 8.79 13.86 6.37
C LEU A 180 8.64 12.54 5.60
N LEU A 181 9.75 11.96 5.24
CA LEU A 181 9.86 10.56 4.84
C LEU A 181 10.70 9.81 5.88
N ASP A 182 10.15 8.73 6.45
CA ASP A 182 10.82 7.87 7.44
C ASP A 182 10.83 6.41 6.96
N LEU A 183 11.99 5.91 6.60
CA LEU A 183 12.24 4.53 6.19
C LEU A 183 13.06 3.80 7.25
N ASN A 184 12.45 2.82 7.89
CA ASN A 184 13.12 1.91 8.83
C ASN A 184 13.13 0.50 8.25
N VAL A 185 14.22 0.14 7.58
CA VAL A 185 14.41 -1.15 6.93
C VAL A 185 15.43 -1.96 7.72
N GLN A 186 14.99 -3.05 8.31
CA GLN A 186 15.84 -3.80 9.27
C GLN A 186 17.08 -4.43 8.62
N GLN A 187 16.97 -4.90 7.37
CA GLN A 187 18.06 -5.60 6.68
C GLN A 187 18.49 -4.85 5.41
N THR A 188 17.81 -5.07 4.29
CA THR A 188 18.23 -4.56 2.99
C THR A 188 17.25 -3.54 2.42
N LEU A 189 17.75 -2.35 2.09
CA LEU A 189 17.10 -1.37 1.24
C LEU A 189 17.81 -1.36 -0.12
N ASP A 190 17.12 -1.88 -1.15
CA ASP A 190 17.59 -1.79 -2.53
C ASP A 190 16.87 -0.65 -3.24
N ASN A 191 17.61 0.44 -3.50
CA ASN A 191 17.15 1.61 -4.25
C ASN A 191 17.93 1.74 -5.58
N GLN A 192 18.34 0.63 -6.17
CA GLN A 192 19.07 0.67 -7.45
C GLN A 192 18.20 1.33 -8.52
N ALA A 193 18.72 2.36 -9.17
CA ALA A 193 18.01 3.16 -10.16
C ALA A 193 16.65 3.72 -9.67
N GLY A 194 16.35 3.62 -8.38
CA GLY A 194 15.11 4.09 -7.75
C GLY A 194 15.19 5.52 -7.23
N GLU A 195 14.07 6.04 -6.81
CA GLU A 195 13.94 7.39 -6.25
C GLU A 195 13.33 7.33 -4.84
N ILE A 196 13.97 7.97 -3.89
CA ILE A 196 13.46 8.25 -2.54
C ILE A 196 13.48 9.76 -2.35
N PHE A 197 12.29 10.35 -2.17
CA PHE A 197 12.13 11.81 -2.09
C PHE A 197 11.37 12.24 -0.83
N ALA A 198 11.88 13.26 -0.14
CA ALA A 198 11.22 13.91 0.97
C ALA A 198 11.05 15.41 0.73
N GLY A 199 9.83 15.90 0.92
CA GLY A 199 9.47 17.32 0.80
C GLY A 199 10.06 18.20 1.90
N THR A 200 10.48 17.62 3.02
CA THR A 200 11.30 18.26 4.06
C THR A 200 12.46 17.36 4.43
N ASN A 201 12.34 16.53 5.43
CA ASN A 201 13.41 15.69 5.95
C ASN A 201 13.24 14.23 5.52
N ALA A 202 14.34 13.57 5.20
CA ALA A 202 14.39 12.13 5.01
C ALA A 202 15.17 11.49 6.15
N LYS A 203 14.57 10.48 6.79
CA LYS A 203 15.25 9.59 7.71
C LYS A 203 15.29 8.20 7.11
N VAL A 204 16.47 7.65 6.94
CA VAL A 204 16.69 6.33 6.35
C VAL A 204 17.59 5.52 7.26
N ASN A 205 17.09 4.40 7.76
CA ASN A 205 17.84 3.48 8.59
C ASN A 205 17.78 2.07 8.00
N THR A 206 18.94 1.45 7.78
CA THR A 206 19.03 0.08 7.24
C THR A 206 20.38 -0.57 7.58
N THR A 207 20.44 -1.90 7.52
CA THR A 207 21.72 -2.61 7.62
C THR A 207 22.49 -2.52 6.30
N THR A 208 21.86 -2.76 5.17
CA THR A 208 22.50 -2.66 3.84
C THR A 208 21.70 -1.74 2.95
N LEU A 209 22.37 -0.74 2.38
CA LEU A 209 21.78 0.16 1.37
C LEU A 209 22.49 -0.02 0.03
N ASN A 210 21.73 -0.45 -0.97
CA ASN A 210 22.14 -0.38 -2.36
C ASN A 210 21.44 0.82 -3.03
N ASN A 211 22.18 1.91 -3.27
CA ASN A 211 21.70 3.10 -3.99
C ASN A 211 22.44 3.27 -5.33
N GLN A 212 22.91 2.16 -5.93
CA GLN A 212 23.59 2.22 -7.21
C GLN A 212 22.69 2.86 -8.29
N GLN A 213 23.16 3.93 -8.93
CA GLN A 213 22.38 4.73 -9.90
C GLN A 213 21.05 5.30 -9.34
N GLY A 214 20.76 5.10 -8.06
CA GLY A 214 19.55 5.59 -7.41
C GLY A 214 19.72 7.01 -6.86
N THR A 215 18.62 7.61 -6.47
CA THR A 215 18.59 8.96 -5.88
C THR A 215 17.87 8.93 -4.53
N ILE A 216 18.49 9.51 -3.51
CA ILE A 216 17.88 9.83 -2.23
C ILE A 216 18.00 11.34 -2.05
N TYR A 217 16.85 12.03 -2.03
CA TYR A 217 16.82 13.49 -1.95
C TYR A 217 15.84 13.98 -0.88
N ALA A 218 16.25 14.98 -0.13
CA ALA A 218 15.37 15.73 0.78
C ALA A 218 15.51 17.24 0.56
N LYS A 219 14.43 18.00 0.64
CA LYS A 219 14.50 19.46 0.49
C LYS A 219 15.24 20.13 1.65
N ASN A 220 15.18 19.58 2.87
CA ASN A 220 15.87 20.17 4.01
C ASN A 220 17.02 19.25 4.46
N GLN A 221 16.72 18.19 5.20
CA GLN A 221 17.76 17.38 5.85
C GLN A 221 17.65 15.90 5.46
N ILE A 222 18.81 15.25 5.35
CA ILE A 222 18.93 13.79 5.30
C ILE A 222 19.65 13.32 6.56
N ASP A 223 19.05 12.35 7.24
CA ASP A 223 19.68 11.50 8.24
C ASP A 223 19.65 10.05 7.75
N LEU A 224 20.77 9.61 7.20
CA LEU A 224 20.95 8.27 6.66
C LEU A 224 21.92 7.48 7.53
N THR A 225 21.46 6.38 8.08
CA THR A 225 22.29 5.41 8.80
C THR A 225 22.24 4.07 8.08
N ALA A 226 23.39 3.53 7.72
CA ALA A 226 23.53 2.21 7.12
C ALA A 226 24.68 1.43 7.76
N GLY A 227 24.60 0.11 7.81
CA GLY A 227 25.73 -0.75 8.10
C GLY A 227 26.71 -0.74 6.91
N GLN A 228 26.17 -1.00 5.72
CA GLN A 228 26.91 -0.95 4.45
C GLN A 228 26.20 -0.07 3.43
N LEU A 229 26.95 0.66 2.62
CA LEU A 229 26.43 1.55 1.58
C LEU A 229 27.14 1.32 0.24
N ASN A 230 26.38 0.92 -0.78
CA ASN A 230 26.79 1.03 -2.18
C ASN A 230 26.08 2.23 -2.82
N ASN A 231 26.83 3.29 -3.14
CA ASN A 231 26.32 4.49 -3.82
C ASN A 231 27.02 4.73 -5.17
N GLN A 232 27.45 3.65 -5.84
CA GLN A 232 28.12 3.77 -7.14
C GLN A 232 27.21 4.42 -8.18
N GLN A 233 27.63 5.55 -8.73
CA GLN A 233 26.84 6.38 -9.67
C GLN A 233 25.51 6.86 -9.10
N GLY A 234 25.24 6.65 -7.80
CA GLY A 234 24.04 7.11 -7.11
C GLY A 234 24.22 8.50 -6.50
N GLN A 235 23.14 9.08 -6.04
CA GLN A 235 23.09 10.39 -5.41
C GLN A 235 22.40 10.34 -4.05
N VAL A 236 23.01 10.96 -3.05
CA VAL A 236 22.41 11.24 -1.74
C VAL A 236 22.67 12.71 -1.47
N TYR A 237 21.65 13.55 -1.52
CA TYR A 237 21.83 15.00 -1.35
C TYR A 237 20.60 15.67 -0.74
N SER A 238 20.80 16.79 -0.09
CA SER A 238 19.77 17.65 0.46
C SER A 238 20.12 19.13 0.23
N ALA A 239 19.13 20.01 0.33
CA ALA A 239 19.38 21.43 0.14
C ALA A 239 20.09 22.07 1.36
N ASP A 240 19.80 21.58 2.59
CA ASP A 240 20.38 22.18 3.80
C ASP A 240 21.53 21.33 4.35
N SER A 241 21.27 20.13 4.82
CA SER A 241 22.28 19.27 5.43
C SER A 241 22.05 17.79 5.21
N ALA A 242 23.12 17.04 4.96
CA ALA A 242 23.07 15.59 4.87
C ALA A 242 24.05 14.99 5.89
N THR A 243 23.51 14.18 6.79
CA THR A 243 24.29 13.33 7.68
C THR A 243 24.21 11.90 7.14
N VAL A 244 25.33 11.36 6.74
CA VAL A 244 25.44 9.97 6.27
C VAL A 244 26.39 9.23 7.18
N THR A 245 25.85 8.27 7.92
CA THR A 245 26.61 7.43 8.85
C THR A 245 26.66 6.01 8.31
N VAL A 246 27.86 5.55 7.95
CA VAL A 246 28.09 4.15 7.57
C VAL A 246 28.90 3.51 8.69
N LYS A 247 28.28 2.54 9.39
CA LYS A 247 28.91 1.97 10.60
C LYS A 247 30.03 1.01 10.27
N GLY A 248 30.01 0.36 9.08
CA GLY A 248 31.00 -0.66 8.69
C GLY A 248 31.09 -1.82 9.69
N ASP A 249 31.56 -2.96 9.27
CA ASP A 249 32.04 -4.03 10.15
C ASP A 249 33.54 -3.82 10.46
#